data_2d7e3d9ded0ec7ff39655c796db5c574
#
_entry.id   2d7e3d9ded0ec7ff39655c796db5c574
#
_cell.length_a   1.000
_cell.length_b   1.000
_cell.length_c   1.000
_cell.angle_alpha   90.00
_cell.angle_beta   90.00
_cell.angle_gamma   90.00
#
_symmetry.space_group_name_H-M   'P 1'
#
loop_
_entity.id
_entity.type
_entity.pdbx_description
1 polymer ?
#
loop_
_entity_poly.entity_id
_entity_poly.type
_entity_poly.pdbx_seq_one_letter_code
_entity_poly.pdbx_strand_id
1 'polypeptide(L)'
;MTHNIIHTPRKTGTLRKFCNRFFQRASHRTSLSETGSRSLTSELSVQRPEGASYGGSQSWFSSPSIRGYGCGLIAAHDLLWYLEQKESMTAQANRRRSAEPSVSDSCSWEDYERSVKKLHRLFPILPRLGINGLMLSTGLNLAFFLRRLPYRACWHIGYRNTGKEISRLLRQNIPVILSIGGNFPLIWKKDRLPLYKKTGDGVYIKSSSTRAHYVTVTGIEHGWLRISSWGQEWYINWREYRNFARTKSCPLFSNICYITRKH
;
A
#
# COMPACT_ATOMS: atom_id res chain seq x y z
N MET A 1 -57.10 -6.65 16.34
CA MET A 1 -56.40 -7.43 15.29
C MET A 1 -54.96 -6.91 15.23
N THR A 2 -54.04 -7.60 15.91
CA THR A 2 -52.64 -7.22 16.05
C THR A 2 -51.82 -8.04 15.04
N HIS A 3 -51.28 -7.38 14.01
CA HIS A 3 -50.38 -8.03 13.04
C HIS A 3 -49.00 -8.19 13.64
N ASN A 4 -48.62 -9.44 13.92
CA ASN A 4 -47.26 -9.82 14.25
C ASN A 4 -46.42 -9.83 12.96
N ILE A 5 -45.46 -8.91 12.84
CA ILE A 5 -44.46 -8.91 11.78
C ILE A 5 -43.32 -9.85 12.23
N ILE A 6 -43.28 -11.02 11.61
CA ILE A 6 -42.19 -11.99 11.80
C ILE A 6 -40.94 -11.48 11.06
N HIS A 7 -39.97 -11.00 11.82
CA HIS A 7 -38.61 -10.69 11.29
C HIS A 7 -37.85 -11.99 11.04
N THR A 8 -37.77 -12.43 9.80
CA THR A 8 -36.83 -13.47 9.38
C THR A 8 -35.39 -12.98 9.44
N PRO A 9 -34.47 -13.67 10.10
CA PRO A 9 -33.07 -13.26 10.13
C PRO A 9 -32.43 -13.48 8.75
N ARG A 10 -31.98 -12.38 8.12
CA ARG A 10 -31.27 -12.39 6.84
C ARG A 10 -30.01 -13.26 6.93
N LYS A 11 -29.84 -14.20 5.99
CA LYS A 11 -28.74 -15.13 5.80
C LYS A 11 -27.41 -14.43 5.40
N THR A 12 -26.88 -13.55 6.24
CA THR A 12 -25.58 -12.88 6.01
C THR A 12 -24.37 -13.77 6.36
N GLY A 13 -24.61 -14.87 7.09
CA GLY A 13 -23.56 -15.82 7.52
C GLY A 13 -22.98 -16.68 6.42
N THR A 14 -23.72 -16.91 5.31
CA THR A 14 -23.34 -17.85 4.26
C THR A 14 -22.25 -17.29 3.34
N LEU A 15 -22.36 -16.03 2.91
CA LEU A 15 -21.33 -15.38 2.07
C LEU A 15 -19.99 -15.22 2.83
N ARG A 16 -20.04 -14.89 4.10
CA ARG A 16 -18.85 -14.78 4.96
C ARG A 16 -18.20 -16.15 5.18
N LYS A 17 -19.00 -17.22 5.36
CA LYS A 17 -18.51 -18.61 5.46
C LYS A 17 -17.92 -19.08 4.13
N PHE A 18 -18.50 -18.70 3.00
CA PHE A 18 -18.01 -19.05 1.67
C PHE A 18 -16.66 -18.37 1.38
N CYS A 19 -16.54 -17.06 1.57
CA CYS A 19 -15.27 -16.36 1.45
C CYS A 19 -14.22 -16.91 2.43
N ASN A 20 -14.59 -17.18 3.68
CA ASN A 20 -13.66 -17.76 4.64
C ASN A 20 -13.27 -19.20 4.32
N ARG A 21 -14.18 -20.09 3.87
CA ARG A 21 -13.83 -21.48 3.50
C ARG A 21 -12.94 -21.58 2.26
N PHE A 22 -13.16 -20.75 1.25
CA PHE A 22 -12.34 -20.76 0.03
C PHE A 22 -10.89 -20.31 0.31
N PHE A 23 -10.69 -19.42 1.31
CA PHE A 23 -9.39 -18.83 1.64
C PHE A 23 -8.76 -19.35 2.95
N GLN A 24 -9.47 -20.19 3.74
CA GLN A 24 -8.98 -20.69 5.02
C GLN A 24 -8.04 -21.91 4.94
N ARG A 25 -7.90 -22.56 3.77
CA ARG A 25 -6.95 -23.68 3.63
C ARG A 25 -5.52 -23.17 3.46
N ALA A 26 -4.91 -22.72 4.51
CA ALA A 26 -3.48 -22.72 4.85
C ALA A 26 -3.14 -21.58 5.81
N SER A 27 -3.47 -21.78 7.07
CA SER A 27 -2.93 -20.97 8.17
C SER A 27 -1.66 -21.64 8.70
N HIS A 28 -0.59 -21.67 7.94
CA HIS A 28 0.72 -21.82 8.56
C HIS A 28 1.14 -20.44 9.12
N ARG A 29 1.37 -20.40 10.43
CA ARG A 29 1.90 -19.25 11.18
C ARG A 29 3.23 -18.81 10.57
N THR A 30 3.21 -17.84 9.70
CA THR A 30 4.40 -17.06 9.37
C THR A 30 4.31 -15.76 10.17
N SER A 31 4.95 -15.76 11.31
CA SER A 31 5.12 -14.56 12.12
C SER A 31 6.18 -13.69 11.46
N LEU A 32 5.86 -12.41 11.18
CA LEU A 32 6.87 -11.41 10.81
C LEU A 32 7.82 -11.11 11.98
N SER A 33 7.52 -11.61 13.20
CA SER A 33 8.36 -11.45 14.39
C SER A 33 9.74 -12.12 14.27
N GLU A 34 9.89 -13.10 13.35
CA GLU A 34 11.15 -13.81 13.10
C GLU A 34 11.99 -13.15 11.99
N THR A 35 11.44 -12.18 11.27
CA THR A 35 12.19 -11.42 10.27
C THR A 35 12.85 -10.23 10.95
N GLY A 36 14.18 -10.20 10.99
CA GLY A 36 14.94 -9.03 11.45
C GLY A 36 14.52 -7.75 10.72
N SER A 37 14.89 -6.59 11.28
CA SER A 37 14.58 -5.28 10.69
C SER A 37 15.03 -5.19 9.24
N ARG A 38 14.16 -4.67 8.38
CA ARG A 38 14.40 -4.43 6.95
C ARG A 38 13.77 -3.12 6.56
N SER A 39 14.50 -2.30 5.82
CA SER A 39 14.04 -1.03 5.28
C SER A 39 14.52 -0.87 3.85
N LEU A 40 13.88 0.00 3.09
CA LEU A 40 14.42 0.49 1.83
C LEU A 40 15.72 1.25 2.09
N THR A 41 16.63 1.23 1.13
CA THR A 41 17.95 1.89 1.23
C THR A 41 17.87 3.40 1.09
N SER A 42 16.85 3.91 0.38
CA SER A 42 16.55 5.32 0.26
C SER A 42 15.12 5.61 0.72
N GLU A 43 14.87 6.83 1.11
CA GLU A 43 13.54 7.30 1.50
C GLU A 43 12.91 8.07 0.35
N LEU A 44 11.60 7.92 0.21
CA LEU A 44 10.82 8.72 -0.71
C LEU A 44 10.56 10.09 -0.07
N SER A 45 11.27 11.13 -0.50
CA SER A 45 11.11 12.48 0.02
C SER A 45 10.57 13.41 -1.06
N VAL A 46 9.50 14.16 -0.75
CA VAL A 46 8.96 15.22 -1.59
C VAL A 46 9.22 16.56 -0.90
N GLN A 47 9.96 17.44 -1.57
CA GLN A 47 10.26 18.79 -1.06
C GLN A 47 9.08 19.70 -1.34
N ARG A 48 8.46 20.19 -0.28
CA ARG A 48 7.34 21.12 -0.31
C ARG A 48 7.74 22.46 0.35
N PRO A 49 7.00 23.54 0.09
CA PRO A 49 7.24 24.81 0.80
C PRO A 49 7.22 24.67 2.32
N GLU A 50 6.40 23.76 2.85
CA GLU A 50 6.28 23.52 4.30
C GLU A 50 7.36 22.56 4.84
N GLY A 51 8.24 22.04 4.00
CA GLY A 51 9.32 21.13 4.36
C GLY A 51 9.26 19.79 3.64
N ALA A 52 10.24 18.93 3.92
CA ALA A 52 10.32 17.58 3.37
C ALA A 52 9.23 16.67 3.95
N SER A 53 8.58 15.88 3.09
CA SER A 53 7.59 14.89 3.48
C SER A 53 8.13 13.47 3.30
N TYR A 54 7.47 12.50 3.95
CA TYR A 54 7.73 11.07 3.77
C TYR A 54 6.73 10.48 2.78
N GLY A 55 7.08 10.46 1.49
CA GLY A 55 6.18 10.11 0.38
C GLY A 55 5.11 11.16 0.11
N GLY A 56 4.15 10.80 -0.71
CA GLY A 56 3.10 11.68 -1.17
C GLY A 56 1.82 11.70 -0.34
N SER A 57 0.96 12.69 -0.62
CA SER A 57 -0.39 12.76 -0.06
C SER A 57 -1.42 13.15 -1.12
N GLN A 58 -2.52 12.43 -1.15
CA GLN A 58 -3.66 12.78 -2.00
C GLN A 58 -4.30 14.12 -1.61
N SER A 59 -4.19 14.54 -0.35
CA SER A 59 -4.78 15.78 0.16
C SER A 59 -4.15 17.05 -0.42
N TRP A 60 -2.96 16.95 -0.99
CA TRP A 60 -2.24 18.09 -1.60
C TRP A 60 -2.84 18.55 -2.93
N PHE A 61 -3.64 17.71 -3.58
CA PHE A 61 -4.17 17.98 -4.90
C PHE A 61 -5.48 18.77 -4.87
N SER A 62 -5.63 19.72 -5.78
CA SER A 62 -6.88 20.48 -5.98
C SER A 62 -7.99 19.62 -6.59
N SER A 63 -7.64 18.62 -7.41
CA SER A 63 -8.59 17.69 -8.04
C SER A 63 -9.42 16.94 -7.00
N PRO A 64 -10.76 17.05 -7.00
CA PRO A 64 -11.60 16.35 -6.04
C PRO A 64 -11.47 14.82 -6.10
N SER A 65 -11.27 14.26 -7.31
CA SER A 65 -11.09 12.80 -7.50
C SER A 65 -9.79 12.31 -6.86
N ILE A 66 -8.67 13.02 -7.05
CA ILE A 66 -7.39 12.65 -6.44
C ILE A 66 -7.47 12.87 -4.93
N ARG A 67 -7.95 14.03 -4.48
CA ARG A 67 -8.06 14.38 -3.06
C ARG A 67 -8.92 13.38 -2.29
N GLY A 68 -10.07 12.99 -2.84
CA GLY A 68 -11.03 12.12 -2.16
C GLY A 68 -10.71 10.63 -2.27
N TYR A 69 -10.15 10.18 -3.40
CA TYR A 69 -10.08 8.76 -3.74
C TYR A 69 -8.74 8.33 -4.34
N GLY A 70 -7.73 9.19 -4.33
CA GLY A 70 -6.46 8.99 -5.03
C GLY A 70 -5.40 8.25 -4.24
N CYS A 71 -5.67 7.66 -3.09
CA CYS A 71 -4.64 6.98 -2.29
C CYS A 71 -3.89 5.89 -3.07
N GLY A 72 -4.58 5.12 -3.91
CA GLY A 72 -3.96 4.12 -4.77
C GLY A 72 -3.09 4.73 -5.86
N LEU A 73 -3.47 5.90 -6.41
CA LEU A 73 -2.67 6.64 -7.38
C LEU A 73 -1.37 7.15 -6.73
N ILE A 74 -1.46 7.71 -5.52
CA ILE A 74 -0.29 8.19 -4.77
C ILE A 74 0.66 7.03 -4.46
N ALA A 75 0.14 5.92 -3.92
CA ALA A 75 0.97 4.75 -3.63
C ALA A 75 1.63 4.18 -4.91
N ALA A 76 0.91 4.17 -6.05
CA ALA A 76 1.46 3.75 -7.33
C ALA A 76 2.55 4.71 -7.82
N HIS A 77 2.34 6.02 -7.68
CA HIS A 77 3.35 7.02 -8.05
C HIS A 77 4.61 6.87 -7.22
N ASP A 78 4.49 6.79 -5.90
CA ASP A 78 5.61 6.64 -4.97
C ASP A 78 6.43 5.39 -5.28
N LEU A 79 5.75 4.25 -5.56
CA LEU A 79 6.42 3.02 -5.98
C LEU A 79 7.15 3.18 -7.32
N LEU A 80 6.51 3.77 -8.33
CA LEU A 80 7.11 3.97 -9.65
C LEU A 80 8.35 4.86 -9.57
N TRP A 81 8.24 5.99 -8.88
CA TRP A 81 9.33 6.93 -8.70
C TRP A 81 10.52 6.27 -7.99
N TYR A 82 10.27 5.51 -6.93
CA TYR A 82 11.31 4.76 -6.23
C TYR A 82 12.04 3.77 -7.15
N LEU A 83 11.30 3.02 -7.96
CA LEU A 83 11.88 2.04 -8.87
C LEU A 83 12.65 2.70 -10.03
N GLU A 84 12.21 3.85 -10.53
CA GLU A 84 12.94 4.64 -11.53
C GLU A 84 14.29 5.12 -10.99
N GLN A 85 14.32 5.66 -9.76
CA GLN A 85 15.56 6.07 -9.11
C GLN A 85 16.51 4.87 -8.93
N LYS A 86 15.99 3.76 -8.45
CA LYS A 86 16.77 2.53 -8.28
C LYS A 86 17.41 2.04 -9.60
N GLU A 87 16.64 1.99 -10.69
CA GLU A 87 17.18 1.57 -11.99
C GLU A 87 18.20 2.59 -12.53
N SER A 88 17.95 3.90 -12.35
CA SER A 88 18.88 4.96 -12.74
C SER A 88 20.20 4.85 -11.98
N MET A 89 20.19 4.65 -10.68
CA MET A 89 21.39 4.44 -9.85
C MET A 89 22.14 3.19 -10.31
N THR A 90 21.43 2.09 -10.58
CA THR A 90 22.05 0.84 -11.06
C THR A 90 22.72 1.04 -12.42
N ALA A 91 22.06 1.74 -13.34
CA ALA A 91 22.61 2.04 -14.67
C ALA A 91 23.84 2.96 -14.59
N GLN A 92 23.81 3.95 -13.68
CA GLN A 92 24.96 4.84 -13.45
C GLN A 92 26.14 4.09 -12.82
N ALA A 93 25.90 3.25 -11.81
CA ALA A 93 26.94 2.42 -11.18
C ALA A 93 27.62 1.51 -12.20
N ASN A 94 26.86 0.93 -13.14
CA ASN A 94 27.41 0.10 -14.22
C ASN A 94 28.24 0.89 -15.26
N ARG A 95 27.95 2.18 -15.45
CA ARG A 95 28.69 3.06 -16.37
C ARG A 95 29.90 3.72 -15.74
N ARG A 96 29.90 3.89 -14.42
CA ARG A 96 30.93 4.63 -13.68
C ARG A 96 31.77 3.68 -12.84
N ARG A 97 32.95 3.32 -13.31
CA ARG A 97 34.05 2.84 -12.45
C ARG A 97 34.73 3.97 -11.66
N SER A 98 34.35 5.25 -11.88
CA SER A 98 35.04 6.39 -11.24
C SER A 98 34.19 7.68 -11.33
N ALA A 99 33.19 7.88 -10.47
CA ALA A 99 32.66 9.20 -10.08
C ALA A 99 31.61 9.09 -8.98
N GLU A 100 31.65 10.01 -8.01
CA GLU A 100 30.68 10.18 -6.92
C GLU A 100 29.23 10.30 -7.42
N PRO A 101 28.27 9.60 -6.81
CA PRO A 101 26.85 9.70 -7.19
C PRO A 101 26.21 10.94 -6.54
N SER A 102 26.00 11.99 -7.29
CA SER A 102 25.10 13.08 -6.90
C SER A 102 23.71 12.84 -7.46
N VAL A 103 22.92 11.99 -6.81
CA VAL A 103 21.49 11.89 -7.07
C VAL A 103 20.77 12.44 -5.85
N SER A 104 20.01 13.51 -6.02
CA SER A 104 19.12 14.04 -5.01
C SER A 104 18.02 13.01 -4.73
N ASP A 105 17.98 12.46 -3.54
CA ASP A 105 16.93 11.53 -3.07
C ASP A 105 15.56 12.23 -2.92
N SER A 106 15.46 13.50 -3.28
CA SER A 106 14.26 14.31 -3.10
C SER A 106 13.67 14.75 -4.45
N CYS A 107 12.35 14.75 -4.53
CA CYS A 107 11.58 15.26 -5.66
C CYS A 107 10.99 16.63 -5.30
N SER A 108 11.06 17.61 -6.22
CA SER A 108 10.36 18.89 -6.04
C SER A 108 8.84 18.67 -6.06
N TRP A 109 8.10 19.56 -5.36
CA TRP A 109 6.64 19.48 -5.37
C TRP A 109 6.05 19.60 -6.79
N GLU A 110 6.57 20.51 -7.59
CA GLU A 110 6.10 20.79 -8.93
C GLU A 110 6.26 19.57 -9.86
N ASP A 111 7.39 18.88 -9.77
CA ASP A 111 7.65 17.67 -10.55
C ASP A 111 6.81 16.50 -10.05
N TYR A 112 6.65 16.39 -8.73
CA TYR A 112 5.78 15.40 -8.11
C TYR A 112 4.32 15.58 -8.58
N GLU A 113 3.79 16.79 -8.47
CA GLU A 113 2.42 17.11 -8.88
C GLU A 113 2.19 16.83 -10.37
N ARG A 114 3.09 17.30 -11.24
CA ARG A 114 3.04 17.07 -12.69
C ARG A 114 3.05 15.58 -13.01
N SER A 115 3.92 14.83 -12.37
CA SER A 115 4.05 13.38 -12.56
C SER A 115 2.81 12.61 -12.10
N VAL A 116 2.25 12.94 -10.95
CA VAL A 116 0.99 12.34 -10.47
C VAL A 116 -0.18 12.67 -11.40
N LYS A 117 -0.33 13.92 -11.85
CA LYS A 117 -1.37 14.32 -12.82
C LYS A 117 -1.24 13.56 -14.15
N LYS A 118 -0.01 13.34 -14.63
CA LYS A 118 0.25 12.54 -15.84
C LYS A 118 -0.12 11.06 -15.60
N LEU A 119 0.27 10.51 -14.46
CA LEU A 119 -0.02 9.13 -14.10
C LEU A 119 -1.53 8.88 -13.93
N HIS A 120 -2.29 9.86 -13.43
CA HIS A 120 -3.74 9.77 -13.24
C HIS A 120 -4.49 9.35 -14.52
N ARG A 121 -3.95 9.67 -15.69
CA ARG A 121 -4.54 9.27 -16.99
C ARG A 121 -4.53 7.75 -17.20
N LEU A 122 -3.63 7.03 -16.52
CA LEU A 122 -3.51 5.58 -16.61
C LEU A 122 -4.29 4.85 -15.50
N PHE A 123 -4.78 5.59 -14.50
CA PHE A 123 -5.46 5.04 -13.34
C PHE A 123 -6.87 5.63 -13.23
N PRO A 124 -7.90 4.94 -13.74
CA PRO A 124 -9.27 5.40 -13.60
C PRO A 124 -9.69 5.34 -12.12
N ILE A 125 -9.86 6.50 -11.50
CA ILE A 125 -10.35 6.63 -10.14
C ILE A 125 -11.87 6.63 -10.18
N LEU A 126 -12.48 5.58 -9.66
CA LEU A 126 -13.94 5.50 -9.58
C LEU A 126 -14.45 6.36 -8.42
N PRO A 127 -15.41 7.28 -8.66
CA PRO A 127 -16.00 8.08 -7.60
C PRO A 127 -16.51 7.20 -6.46
N ARG A 128 -16.20 7.56 -5.21
CA ARG A 128 -16.56 6.85 -3.97
C ARG A 128 -15.94 5.47 -3.77
N LEU A 129 -15.37 4.84 -4.82
CA LEU A 129 -14.77 3.50 -4.75
C LEU A 129 -13.24 3.53 -4.83
N GLY A 130 -12.67 4.58 -5.42
CA GLY A 130 -11.23 4.68 -5.64
C GLY A 130 -10.75 3.73 -6.74
N ILE A 131 -9.59 3.11 -6.52
CA ILE A 131 -8.98 2.14 -7.43
C ILE A 131 -9.01 0.77 -6.73
N ASN A 132 -9.50 -0.27 -7.40
CA ASN A 132 -9.40 -1.63 -6.85
C ASN A 132 -8.04 -2.26 -7.17
N GLY A 133 -7.70 -3.38 -6.51
CA GLY A 133 -6.37 -4.00 -6.63
C GLY A 133 -6.02 -4.48 -8.03
N LEU A 134 -7.01 -4.95 -8.81
CA LEU A 134 -6.77 -5.37 -10.20
C LEU A 134 -6.51 -4.16 -11.10
N MET A 135 -7.31 -3.08 -10.96
CA MET A 135 -7.07 -1.83 -11.68
C MET A 135 -5.71 -1.23 -11.31
N LEU A 136 -5.33 -1.30 -10.04
CA LEU A 136 -4.01 -0.84 -9.57
C LEU A 136 -2.88 -1.60 -10.24
N SER A 137 -2.93 -2.95 -10.24
CA SER A 137 -1.88 -3.77 -10.87
C SER A 137 -1.84 -3.61 -12.40
N THR A 138 -2.98 -3.46 -13.05
CA THR A 138 -3.07 -3.21 -14.50
C THR A 138 -2.48 -1.85 -14.87
N GLY A 139 -2.85 -0.79 -14.13
CA GLY A 139 -2.31 0.55 -14.34
C GLY A 139 -0.79 0.62 -14.11
N LEU A 140 -0.29 -0.07 -13.07
CA LEU A 140 1.15 -0.21 -12.84
C LEU A 140 1.86 -0.94 -13.99
N ASN A 141 1.28 -2.04 -14.50
CA ASN A 141 1.87 -2.77 -15.62
C ASN A 141 1.93 -1.92 -16.88
N LEU A 142 0.90 -1.12 -17.16
CA LEU A 142 0.92 -0.16 -18.26
C LEU A 142 1.98 0.92 -18.03
N ALA A 143 2.10 1.44 -16.82
CA ALA A 143 3.13 2.43 -16.49
C ALA A 143 4.55 1.85 -16.64
N PHE A 144 4.79 0.61 -16.17
CA PHE A 144 6.08 -0.07 -16.38
C PHE A 144 6.42 -0.26 -17.85
N PHE A 145 5.43 -0.63 -18.65
CA PHE A 145 5.62 -0.77 -20.11
C PHE A 145 6.00 0.57 -20.76
N LEU A 146 5.23 1.64 -20.51
CA LEU A 146 5.46 2.96 -21.07
C LEU A 146 6.79 3.58 -20.62
N ARG A 147 7.25 3.29 -19.41
CA ARG A 147 8.51 3.77 -18.83
C ARG A 147 9.70 2.84 -19.07
N ARG A 148 9.48 1.73 -19.78
CA ARG A 148 10.50 0.68 -20.06
C ARG A 148 11.15 0.13 -18.79
N LEU A 149 10.40 0.03 -17.72
CA LEU A 149 10.88 -0.55 -16.45
C LEU A 149 10.73 -2.08 -16.48
N PRO A 150 11.75 -2.83 -16.05
CA PRO A 150 11.75 -4.29 -16.11
C PRO A 150 10.95 -4.92 -14.97
N TYR A 151 9.73 -4.44 -14.73
CA TYR A 151 8.90 -4.89 -13.63
C TYR A 151 7.52 -5.35 -14.09
N ARG A 152 6.90 -6.17 -13.26
CA ARG A 152 5.51 -6.61 -13.37
C ARG A 152 4.82 -6.48 -12.03
N ALA A 153 3.65 -5.85 -11.99
CA ALA A 153 2.79 -5.76 -10.83
C ALA A 153 1.74 -6.88 -10.84
N CYS A 154 1.51 -7.49 -9.70
CA CYS A 154 0.48 -8.50 -9.50
C CYS A 154 -0.32 -8.19 -8.23
N TRP A 155 -1.65 -8.29 -8.33
CA TRP A 155 -2.50 -8.27 -7.15
C TRP A 155 -2.49 -9.64 -6.48
N HIS A 156 -2.08 -9.67 -5.21
CA HIS A 156 -2.06 -10.92 -4.45
C HIS A 156 -3.47 -11.35 -4.07
N ILE A 157 -3.81 -12.62 -4.27
CA ILE A 157 -5.11 -13.17 -3.92
C ILE A 157 -4.95 -14.15 -2.75
N GLY A 158 -5.67 -13.92 -1.65
CA GLY A 158 -5.58 -14.71 -0.44
C GLY A 158 -4.58 -14.16 0.57
N TYR A 159 -4.49 -14.81 1.74
CA TYR A 159 -3.63 -14.36 2.86
C TYR A 159 -2.34 -15.18 3.00
N ARG A 160 -2.16 -16.16 2.14
CA ARG A 160 -1.02 -17.08 2.23
C ARG A 160 0.27 -16.36 1.86
N ASN A 161 1.28 -16.48 2.69
CA ASN A 161 2.62 -15.96 2.44
C ASN A 161 2.76 -14.43 2.28
N THR A 162 1.69 -13.64 2.48
CA THR A 162 1.73 -12.17 2.30
C THR A 162 2.88 -11.52 3.08
N GLY A 163 3.10 -11.89 4.34
CA GLY A 163 4.21 -11.36 5.13
C GLY A 163 5.59 -11.76 4.61
N LYS A 164 5.75 -13.02 4.14
CA LYS A 164 6.99 -13.48 3.51
C LYS A 164 7.27 -12.70 2.23
N GLU A 165 6.23 -12.43 1.45
CA GLU A 165 6.34 -11.69 0.20
C GLU A 165 6.75 -10.23 0.43
N ILE A 166 6.14 -9.56 1.43
CA ILE A 166 6.58 -8.21 1.85
C ILE A 166 8.07 -8.24 2.24
N SER A 167 8.46 -9.19 3.10
CA SER A 167 9.87 -9.32 3.54
C SER A 167 10.82 -9.60 2.37
N ARG A 168 10.41 -10.43 1.41
CA ARG A 168 11.21 -10.74 0.22
C ARG A 168 11.45 -9.50 -0.64
N LEU A 169 10.40 -8.72 -0.88
CA LEU A 169 10.48 -7.51 -1.71
C LEU A 169 11.33 -6.42 -1.06
N LEU A 170 11.16 -6.20 0.24
CA LEU A 170 11.99 -5.24 0.97
C LEU A 170 13.48 -5.64 0.99
N ARG A 171 13.80 -6.95 1.06
CA ARG A 171 15.19 -7.42 0.87
C ARG A 171 15.74 -7.13 -0.52
N GLN A 172 14.89 -7.07 -1.52
CA GLN A 172 15.25 -6.70 -2.90
C GLN A 172 15.21 -5.19 -3.12
N ASN A 173 15.04 -4.41 -2.06
CA ASN A 173 14.89 -2.97 -2.14
C ASN A 173 13.73 -2.55 -3.06
N ILE A 174 12.57 -3.19 -2.90
CA ILE A 174 11.35 -2.94 -3.65
C ILE A 174 10.23 -2.61 -2.66
N PRO A 175 9.62 -1.42 -2.71
CA PRO A 175 8.47 -1.08 -1.87
C PRO A 175 7.24 -1.92 -2.24
N VAL A 176 6.29 -2.04 -1.30
CA VAL A 176 5.09 -2.85 -1.49
C VAL A 176 3.85 -1.99 -1.25
N ILE A 177 2.89 -2.01 -2.16
CA ILE A 177 1.61 -1.34 -1.91
C ILE A 177 0.72 -2.28 -1.11
N LEU A 178 0.32 -1.82 0.09
CA LEU A 178 -0.59 -2.52 0.99
C LEU A 178 -1.97 -1.86 0.92
N SER A 179 -3.00 -2.66 0.71
CA SER A 179 -4.39 -2.21 0.80
C SER A 179 -5.00 -2.53 2.16
N ILE A 180 -5.57 -1.53 2.78
CA ILE A 180 -6.42 -1.64 3.96
C ILE A 180 -7.85 -1.53 3.44
N GLY A 181 -8.49 -2.64 3.13
CA GLY A 181 -9.81 -2.67 2.50
C GLY A 181 -10.93 -2.09 3.37
N GLY A 182 -12.05 -1.83 2.74
CA GLY A 182 -13.29 -1.51 3.45
C GLY A 182 -13.85 -2.73 4.18
N ASN A 183 -14.88 -2.50 5.00
CA ASN A 183 -15.58 -3.58 5.67
C ASN A 183 -16.34 -4.44 4.65
N PHE A 184 -16.32 -5.76 4.82
CA PHE A 184 -17.00 -6.71 3.97
C PHE A 184 -17.44 -7.95 4.76
N PRO A 185 -18.62 -8.52 4.53
CA PRO A 185 -19.69 -8.05 3.63
C PRO A 185 -20.53 -6.89 4.20
N LEU A 186 -20.25 -6.48 5.44
CA LEU A 186 -20.99 -5.45 6.17
C LEU A 186 -20.47 -4.05 5.80
N ILE A 187 -20.73 -3.62 4.57
CA ILE A 187 -20.19 -2.37 4.01
C ILE A 187 -20.60 -1.09 4.77
N TRP A 188 -21.68 -1.16 5.54
CA TRP A 188 -22.15 -0.05 6.41
C TRP A 188 -21.33 0.08 7.71
N LYS A 189 -20.59 -0.95 8.12
CA LYS A 189 -19.70 -0.85 9.28
C LYS A 189 -18.53 0.06 8.97
N LYS A 190 -18.03 0.70 10.02
CA LYS A 190 -16.94 1.69 9.93
C LYS A 190 -15.74 1.26 10.78
N ASP A 191 -15.51 -0.06 10.91
CA ASP A 191 -14.30 -0.56 11.58
C ASP A 191 -13.05 0.00 10.88
N ARG A 192 -12.07 0.44 11.66
CA ARG A 192 -10.84 1.08 11.18
C ARG A 192 -9.63 0.34 11.73
N LEU A 193 -8.57 0.29 10.94
CA LEU A 193 -7.26 -0.20 11.37
C LEU A 193 -6.51 0.94 12.06
N PRO A 194 -5.96 0.75 13.27
CA PRO A 194 -5.13 1.75 13.92
C PRO A 194 -3.82 1.98 13.19
N LEU A 195 -3.34 3.22 13.21
CA LEU A 195 -2.04 3.65 12.74
C LEU A 195 -1.27 4.26 13.91
N TYR A 196 0.04 4.02 13.92
CA TYR A 196 0.90 4.37 15.03
C TYR A 196 2.03 5.31 14.57
N LYS A 197 2.50 6.13 15.50
CA LYS A 197 3.78 6.84 15.41
C LYS A 197 4.78 6.17 16.33
N LYS A 198 6.04 6.11 15.92
CA LYS A 198 7.15 5.64 16.76
C LYS A 198 7.77 6.84 17.44
N THR A 199 7.91 6.81 18.76
CA THR A 199 8.61 7.83 19.54
C THR A 199 10.12 7.60 19.48
N GLY A 200 10.90 8.60 19.93
CA GLY A 200 12.36 8.48 20.04
C GLY A 200 12.80 7.29 20.91
N ASP A 201 12.02 6.94 21.92
CA ASP A 201 12.26 5.79 22.81
C ASP A 201 11.87 4.43 22.20
N GLY A 202 11.46 4.42 20.93
CA GLY A 202 11.07 3.19 20.22
C GLY A 202 9.66 2.68 20.56
N VAL A 203 8.85 3.41 21.30
CA VAL A 203 7.47 3.05 21.67
C VAL A 203 6.51 3.42 20.53
N TYR A 204 5.54 2.55 20.25
CA TYR A 204 4.52 2.79 19.22
C TYR A 204 3.23 3.32 19.87
N ILE A 205 2.89 4.57 19.56
CA ILE A 205 1.71 5.25 20.10
C ILE A 205 0.64 5.34 19.00
N LYS A 206 -0.56 4.84 19.29
CA LYS A 206 -1.71 4.98 18.39
C LYS A 206 -2.04 6.45 18.21
N SER A 207 -1.91 6.93 16.96
CA SER A 207 -2.06 8.34 16.64
C SER A 207 -3.13 8.60 15.58
N SER A 208 -3.56 7.56 14.84
CA SER A 208 -4.62 7.68 13.83
C SER A 208 -5.28 6.32 13.58
N SER A 209 -6.17 6.28 12.60
CA SER A 209 -6.78 5.04 12.10
C SER A 209 -7.30 5.23 10.68
N THR A 210 -7.32 4.14 9.90
CA THR A 210 -7.77 4.19 8.51
C THR A 210 -8.58 2.98 8.10
N ARG A 211 -9.30 3.10 6.98
CA ARG A 211 -9.98 2.03 6.24
C ARG A 211 -10.10 2.44 4.79
N ALA A 212 -10.32 1.48 3.90
CA ALA A 212 -10.43 1.72 2.45
C ALA A 212 -9.29 2.64 1.94
N HIS A 213 -8.05 2.24 2.20
CA HIS A 213 -6.88 3.07 1.97
C HIS A 213 -5.70 2.23 1.45
N TYR A 214 -4.92 2.81 0.54
CA TYR A 214 -3.65 2.26 0.08
C TYR A 214 -2.50 2.99 0.74
N VAL A 215 -1.48 2.23 1.13
CA VAL A 215 -0.24 2.75 1.74
C VAL A 215 0.97 2.08 1.11
N THR A 216 2.11 2.75 1.10
CA THR A 216 3.37 2.18 0.62
C THR A 216 4.19 1.66 1.80
N VAL A 217 4.43 0.35 1.85
CA VAL A 217 5.29 -0.28 2.85
C VAL A 217 6.75 -0.05 2.47
N THR A 218 7.51 0.56 3.35
CA THR A 218 8.91 0.94 3.17
C THR A 218 9.85 0.20 4.11
N GLY A 219 9.31 -0.51 5.11
CA GLY A 219 10.11 -1.29 6.03
C GLY A 219 9.31 -2.26 6.90
N ILE A 220 10.05 -3.17 7.53
CA ILE A 220 9.57 -4.08 8.58
C ILE A 220 10.51 -3.98 9.77
N GLU A 221 9.97 -3.90 10.96
CA GLU A 221 10.70 -3.86 12.21
C GLU A 221 9.90 -4.60 13.29
N HIS A 222 10.41 -5.74 13.79
CA HIS A 222 9.84 -6.49 14.92
C HIS A 222 8.30 -6.70 14.84
N GLY A 223 7.79 -7.02 13.66
CA GLY A 223 6.35 -7.23 13.47
C GLY A 223 5.54 -5.96 13.18
N TRP A 224 6.19 -4.83 13.06
CA TRP A 224 5.62 -3.57 12.62
C TRP A 224 5.99 -3.30 11.15
N LEU A 225 5.03 -2.85 10.37
CA LEU A 225 5.27 -2.33 9.03
C LEU A 225 5.47 -0.83 9.11
N ARG A 226 6.61 -0.34 8.63
CA ARG A 226 6.83 1.08 8.35
C ARG A 226 6.19 1.42 7.03
N ILE A 227 5.37 2.44 7.00
CA ILE A 227 4.61 2.83 5.82
C ILE A 227 4.71 4.33 5.54
N SER A 228 4.63 4.68 4.26
CA SER A 228 4.36 6.02 3.79
C SER A 228 2.86 6.20 3.54
N SER A 229 2.28 7.23 4.11
CA SER A 229 0.91 7.65 3.86
C SER A 229 0.68 9.10 4.28
N TRP A 230 -0.11 9.84 3.50
CA TRP A 230 -0.44 11.26 3.74
C TRP A 230 0.78 12.17 3.91
N GLY A 231 1.88 11.86 3.22
CA GLY A 231 3.13 12.61 3.32
C GLY A 231 3.90 12.41 4.62
N GLN A 232 3.58 11.36 5.37
CA GLN A 232 4.17 11.08 6.68
C GLN A 232 4.52 9.61 6.85
N GLU A 233 5.48 9.35 7.72
CA GLU A 233 5.79 8.02 8.21
C GLU A 233 4.76 7.57 9.25
N TRP A 234 4.26 6.35 9.09
CA TRP A 234 3.37 5.66 10.01
C TRP A 234 3.79 4.23 10.21
N TYR A 235 3.22 3.60 11.25
CA TYR A 235 3.43 2.19 11.54
C TYR A 235 2.12 1.45 11.66
N ILE A 236 2.11 0.20 11.17
CA ILE A 236 0.99 -0.75 11.27
C ILE A 236 1.48 -1.99 11.99
N ASN A 237 0.80 -2.39 13.06
CA ASN A 237 1.04 -3.69 13.67
C ASN A 237 0.56 -4.79 12.72
N TRP A 238 1.47 -5.68 12.32
CA TRP A 238 1.15 -6.74 11.36
C TRP A 238 0.07 -7.71 11.85
N ARG A 239 0.05 -8.02 13.14
CA ARG A 239 -0.97 -8.89 13.74
C ARG A 239 -2.35 -8.24 13.68
N GLU A 240 -2.43 -6.95 14.00
CA GLU A 240 -3.67 -6.17 13.91
C GLU A 240 -4.18 -6.05 12.47
N TYR A 241 -3.29 -5.79 11.51
CA TYR A 241 -3.65 -5.77 10.10
C TYR A 241 -4.22 -7.12 9.65
N ARG A 242 -3.56 -8.23 9.97
CA ARG A 242 -4.04 -9.57 9.61
C ARG A 242 -5.39 -9.88 10.23
N ASN A 243 -5.58 -9.52 11.50
CA ASN A 243 -6.86 -9.69 12.18
C ASN A 243 -7.95 -8.84 11.50
N PHE A 244 -7.69 -7.56 11.24
CA PHE A 244 -8.60 -6.66 10.52
C PHE A 244 -8.95 -7.22 9.13
N ALA A 245 -7.97 -7.59 8.34
CA ALA A 245 -8.15 -8.13 7.00
C ALA A 245 -9.06 -9.38 7.00
N ARG A 246 -8.91 -10.26 8.00
CA ARG A 246 -9.67 -11.52 8.11
C ARG A 246 -11.05 -11.34 8.71
N THR A 247 -11.23 -10.44 9.68
CA THR A 247 -12.47 -10.32 10.46
C THR A 247 -13.36 -9.17 10.04
N LYS A 248 -12.77 -8.10 9.50
CA LYS A 248 -13.48 -6.86 9.15
C LYS A 248 -13.50 -6.55 7.66
N SER A 249 -12.64 -7.20 6.87
CA SER A 249 -12.53 -7.03 5.43
C SER A 249 -12.54 -8.41 4.73
N CYS A 250 -11.96 -8.49 3.54
CA CYS A 250 -11.76 -9.75 2.83
C CYS A 250 -10.46 -9.71 2.00
N PRO A 251 -9.95 -10.88 1.53
CA PRO A 251 -8.68 -10.97 0.78
C PRO A 251 -8.65 -10.22 -0.54
N LEU A 252 -9.82 -9.90 -1.11
CA LEU A 252 -9.89 -9.13 -2.35
C LEU A 252 -9.62 -7.64 -2.14
N PHE A 253 -9.93 -7.12 -0.93
CA PHE A 253 -9.80 -5.70 -0.60
C PHE A 253 -8.62 -5.41 0.33
N SER A 254 -8.30 -6.34 1.25
CA SER A 254 -7.15 -6.19 2.17
C SER A 254 -6.06 -7.16 1.76
N ASN A 255 -5.13 -6.68 0.94
CA ASN A 255 -4.01 -7.47 0.42
C ASN A 255 -2.88 -6.56 -0.09
N ILE A 256 -1.92 -7.13 -0.81
CA ILE A 256 -0.79 -6.41 -1.39
C ILE A 256 -0.83 -6.42 -2.92
N CYS A 257 -0.33 -5.34 -3.51
CA CYS A 257 0.18 -5.35 -4.86
C CYS A 257 1.69 -5.54 -4.78
N TYR A 258 2.17 -6.68 -5.26
CA TYR A 258 3.59 -7.02 -5.23
C TYR A 258 4.21 -6.92 -6.62
N ILE A 259 5.52 -6.69 -6.62
CA ILE A 259 6.28 -6.44 -7.83
C ILE A 259 7.24 -7.58 -8.07
N THR A 260 7.34 -8.04 -9.30
CA THR A 260 8.36 -8.98 -9.77
C THR A 260 9.21 -8.30 -10.83
N ARG A 261 10.52 -8.60 -10.86
CA ARG A 261 11.39 -8.18 -11.96
C ARG A 261 11.25 -9.18 -13.11
N LYS A 262 11.11 -8.67 -14.33
CA LYS A 262 11.19 -9.49 -15.55
C LYS A 262 12.68 -9.81 -15.80
N HIS A 263 12.94 -11.04 -16.14
CA HIS A 263 14.27 -11.51 -16.59
C HIS A 263 14.44 -11.26 -18.06
#